data_b0ff5dc060f129afda81084b679ec075
#
_entry.id   b0ff5dc060f129afda81084b679ec075
#
_cell.length_a   1.000
_cell.length_b   1.000
_cell.length_c   1.000
_cell.angle_alpha   90.00
_cell.angle_beta   90.00
_cell.angle_gamma   90.00
#
_symmetry.space_group_name_H-M   'P 1'
#
loop_
_entity.id
_entity.type
_entity.pdbx_description
1 polymer ?
#
loop_
_entity_poly.entity_id
_entity_poly.type
_entity_poly.pdbx_seq_one_letter_code
_entity_poly.pdbx_strand_id
1 'polypeptide(L)'
;ILSFFADFHKIALNEFSPYMYHYKDDRAVNHLFFVTASLDSMVLGESQILSQVKEAYTTASMEESTGKVMNQLFQQALNVAKIVHTQTSIGKRKVSISSVAVEFAEKIFQDFTGKMVLVVGAGEMCELLLKHLYEEGARTIVVANRTFERAQEIANAFQGQAIKYELLGEYLAKADIIISSTSAPHYVIHADQVKEAIRHRRGNPMFLMDIAVPRDIEPEVAKIDNVYLYNIDDLQSVVSQNVDERTREVEKCRTIVDEEVEHFMARLEEMKIEPAITLLRNHFHAIGKEELDRLKPKLKNIANGDWEQVVYTVERTINKLLHNPAKVAKQEAKNGGGYRYVEIIKKLFGIFHHTDPSQQ
;
A
#
# COMPACT_ATOMS: atom_id res chain seq x y z
N ILE A 1 -4.52 -8.89 18.21
CA ILE A 1 -3.51 -8.12 17.46
C ILE A 1 -2.69 -7.28 18.42
N LEU A 2 -3.25 -6.34 19.20
CA LEU A 2 -2.48 -5.45 20.10
C LEU A 2 -1.63 -6.22 21.11
N SER A 3 -2.15 -7.30 21.72
CA SER A 3 -1.37 -8.17 22.62
C SER A 3 -0.21 -8.87 21.88
N PHE A 4 -0.44 -9.30 20.64
CA PHE A 4 0.62 -9.86 19.82
C PHE A 4 1.76 -8.86 19.58
N PHE A 5 1.44 -7.61 19.25
CA PHE A 5 2.46 -6.55 19.08
C PHE A 5 3.23 -6.29 20.39
N ALA A 6 2.52 -6.22 21.53
CA ALA A 6 3.15 -6.05 22.83
C ALA A 6 4.15 -7.18 23.14
N ASP A 7 3.71 -8.43 22.94
CA ASP A 7 4.52 -9.62 23.21
C ASP A 7 5.71 -9.75 22.25
N PHE A 8 5.50 -9.49 20.97
CA PHE A 8 6.52 -9.62 19.93
C PHE A 8 7.61 -8.56 20.08
N HIS A 9 7.25 -7.30 20.29
CA HIS A 9 8.20 -6.19 20.44
C HIS A 9 8.67 -5.98 21.88
N LYS A 10 8.10 -6.72 22.85
CA LYS A 10 8.39 -6.56 24.30
C LYS A 10 8.19 -5.13 24.81
N ILE A 11 7.14 -4.46 24.31
CA ILE A 11 6.74 -3.11 24.67
C ILE A 11 5.39 -3.16 25.39
N ALA A 12 5.22 -2.39 26.46
CA ALA A 12 3.96 -2.37 27.19
C ALA A 12 2.83 -1.76 26.33
N LEU A 13 1.62 -2.34 26.41
CA LEU A 13 0.48 -1.94 25.59
C LEU A 13 0.15 -0.43 25.71
N ASN A 14 0.30 0.13 26.90
CA ASN A 14 0.03 1.55 27.17
C ASN A 14 1.05 2.50 26.52
N GLU A 15 2.22 2.03 26.15
CA GLU A 15 3.26 2.85 25.53
C GLU A 15 2.97 3.12 24.06
N PHE A 16 2.39 2.16 23.33
CA PHE A 16 2.16 2.32 21.89
C PHE A 16 0.69 2.47 21.50
N SER A 17 -0.27 1.99 22.32
CA SER A 17 -1.70 2.07 21.98
C SER A 17 -2.23 3.49 21.72
N PRO A 18 -1.72 4.56 22.36
CA PRO A 18 -2.15 5.93 22.05
C PRO A 18 -1.76 6.40 20.64
N TYR A 19 -0.77 5.73 20.02
CA TYR A 19 -0.28 6.05 18.68
C TYR A 19 -0.88 5.17 17.59
N MET A 20 -1.82 4.28 17.94
CA MET A 20 -2.50 3.38 17.01
C MET A 20 -3.95 3.78 16.82
N TYR A 21 -4.40 3.74 15.59
CA TYR A 21 -5.82 3.81 15.26
C TYR A 21 -6.37 2.43 14.91
N HIS A 22 -7.66 2.25 15.11
CA HIS A 22 -8.34 0.99 14.84
C HIS A 22 -9.66 1.24 14.13
N TYR A 23 -9.74 0.86 12.86
CA TYR A 23 -10.94 0.96 12.06
C TYR A 23 -11.60 -0.40 11.83
N LYS A 24 -12.92 -0.41 11.70
CA LYS A 24 -13.73 -1.60 11.41
C LYS A 24 -14.66 -1.32 10.24
N ASP A 25 -15.10 -2.41 9.60
CA ASP A 25 -16.09 -2.42 8.55
C ASP A 25 -15.76 -1.42 7.42
N ASP A 26 -16.71 -0.58 7.03
CA ASP A 26 -16.57 0.43 5.99
C ASP A 26 -15.41 1.40 6.21
N ARG A 27 -15.16 1.78 7.46
CA ARG A 27 -14.03 2.66 7.81
C ARG A 27 -12.68 2.00 7.55
N ALA A 28 -12.56 0.69 7.79
CA ALA A 28 -11.33 -0.04 7.51
C ALA A 28 -11.10 -0.13 5.99
N VAL A 29 -12.15 -0.38 5.22
CA VAL A 29 -12.11 -0.41 3.74
C VAL A 29 -11.72 0.96 3.19
N ASN A 30 -12.39 2.03 3.65
CA ASN A 30 -12.13 3.40 3.24
C ASN A 30 -10.68 3.78 3.50
N HIS A 31 -10.19 3.54 4.72
CA HIS A 31 -8.82 3.86 5.07
C HIS A 31 -7.79 3.09 4.23
N LEU A 32 -8.01 1.80 3.99
CA LEU A 32 -7.12 1.01 3.13
C LEU A 32 -7.08 1.58 1.70
N PHE A 33 -8.23 1.93 1.11
CA PHE A 33 -8.30 2.52 -0.22
C PHE A 33 -7.61 3.88 -0.26
N PHE A 34 -7.83 4.69 0.78
CA PHE A 34 -7.23 6.01 0.91
C PHE A 34 -5.69 5.93 1.01
N VAL A 35 -5.17 5.05 1.86
CA VAL A 35 -3.72 4.79 1.99
C VAL A 35 -3.14 4.25 0.69
N THR A 36 -3.80 3.24 0.07
CA THR A 36 -3.29 2.62 -1.16
C THR A 36 -3.24 3.60 -2.33
N ALA A 37 -4.19 4.56 -2.37
CA ALA A 37 -4.19 5.66 -3.33
C ALA A 37 -3.19 6.78 -2.99
N SER A 38 -2.38 6.63 -1.93
CA SER A 38 -1.40 7.60 -1.43
C SER A 38 -2.03 8.95 -1.04
N LEU A 39 -3.23 8.91 -0.45
CA LEU A 39 -3.96 10.09 0.02
C LEU A 39 -3.76 10.36 1.51
N ASP A 40 -3.19 9.41 2.25
CA ASP A 40 -2.81 9.51 3.68
C ASP A 40 -1.29 9.40 3.86
N SER A 41 -0.54 9.90 2.92
CA SER A 41 0.91 9.94 2.97
C SER A 41 1.42 11.37 3.13
N MET A 42 2.67 11.51 3.58
CA MET A 42 3.35 12.81 3.65
C MET A 42 3.42 13.49 2.28
N VAL A 43 3.51 12.70 1.21
CA VAL A 43 3.47 13.17 -0.18
C VAL A 43 2.28 12.56 -0.87
N LEU A 44 1.28 13.38 -1.12
CA LEU A 44 0.05 12.96 -1.78
C LEU A 44 0.33 12.46 -3.21
N GLY A 45 -0.14 11.24 -3.52
CA GLY A 45 0.01 10.65 -4.85
C GLY A 45 1.34 9.95 -5.11
N GLU A 46 2.15 9.69 -4.08
CA GLU A 46 3.42 8.97 -4.20
C GLU A 46 3.21 7.50 -4.61
N SER A 47 3.88 7.08 -5.69
CA SER A 47 3.75 5.72 -6.21
C SER A 47 4.36 4.63 -5.30
N GLN A 48 5.20 5.04 -4.34
CA GLN A 48 5.90 4.14 -3.43
C GLN A 48 4.92 3.42 -2.50
N ILE A 49 3.94 4.12 -1.95
CA ILE A 49 2.91 3.53 -1.07
C ILE A 49 2.13 2.42 -1.80
N LEU A 50 1.71 2.68 -3.05
CA LEU A 50 1.04 1.67 -3.87
C LEU A 50 1.90 0.41 -4.06
N SER A 51 3.21 0.60 -4.28
CA SER A 51 4.16 -0.51 -4.42
C SER A 51 4.31 -1.30 -3.13
N GLN A 52 4.42 -0.64 -1.99
CA GLN A 52 4.52 -1.27 -0.67
C GLN A 52 3.28 -2.09 -0.32
N VAL A 53 2.08 -1.54 -0.57
CA VAL A 53 0.82 -2.27 -0.36
C VAL A 53 0.73 -3.50 -1.26
N LYS A 54 1.14 -3.37 -2.53
CA LYS A 54 1.17 -4.49 -3.48
C LYS A 54 2.13 -5.58 -3.04
N GLU A 55 3.33 -5.22 -2.59
CA GLU A 55 4.35 -6.16 -2.11
C GLU A 55 3.88 -6.90 -0.86
N ALA A 56 3.37 -6.17 0.13
CA ALA A 56 2.82 -6.75 1.37
C ALA A 56 1.68 -7.74 1.07
N TYR A 57 0.75 -7.38 0.16
CA TYR A 57 -0.32 -8.27 -0.25
C TYR A 57 0.22 -9.50 -0.99
N THR A 58 1.20 -9.33 -1.87
CA THR A 58 1.79 -10.44 -2.63
C THR A 58 2.46 -11.45 -1.68
N THR A 59 3.25 -10.96 -0.72
CA THR A 59 3.89 -11.78 0.30
C THR A 59 2.86 -12.53 1.13
N ALA A 60 1.83 -11.86 1.65
CA ALA A 60 0.77 -12.47 2.44
C ALA A 60 -0.02 -13.53 1.64
N SER A 61 -0.22 -13.31 0.34
CA SER A 61 -0.89 -14.26 -0.55
C SER A 61 -0.04 -15.49 -0.84
N MET A 62 1.29 -15.34 -1.01
CA MET A 62 2.23 -16.45 -1.20
C MET A 62 2.31 -17.35 0.05
N GLU A 63 2.23 -16.74 1.23
CA GLU A 63 2.19 -17.44 2.51
C GLU A 63 0.79 -17.99 2.87
N GLU A 64 -0.15 -17.99 1.93
CA GLU A 64 -1.54 -18.47 2.12
C GLU A 64 -2.25 -17.87 3.34
N SER A 65 -1.80 -16.68 3.82
CA SER A 65 -2.36 -16.01 4.99
C SER A 65 -3.58 -15.13 4.66
N THR A 66 -3.98 -15.02 3.38
CA THR A 66 -5.12 -14.25 2.92
C THR A 66 -6.28 -15.15 2.46
N GLY A 67 -7.47 -14.95 3.05
CA GLY A 67 -8.69 -15.61 2.61
C GLY A 67 -9.42 -14.82 1.50
N LYS A 68 -10.58 -15.36 1.05
CA LYS A 68 -11.38 -14.81 -0.06
C LYS A 68 -11.68 -13.31 0.09
N VAL A 69 -12.07 -12.86 1.29
CA VAL A 69 -12.42 -11.45 1.57
C VAL A 69 -11.19 -10.56 1.46
N MET A 70 -10.07 -10.94 2.08
CA MET A 70 -8.84 -10.15 2.04
C MET A 70 -8.27 -10.05 0.63
N ASN A 71 -8.30 -11.15 -0.13
CA ASN A 71 -7.86 -11.13 -1.53
C ASN A 71 -8.68 -10.14 -2.37
N GLN A 72 -10.01 -10.12 -2.22
CA GLN A 72 -10.84 -9.16 -2.93
C GLN A 72 -10.62 -7.73 -2.46
N LEU A 73 -10.43 -7.51 -1.15
CA LEU A 73 -10.20 -6.20 -0.57
C LEU A 73 -8.91 -5.57 -1.10
N PHE A 74 -7.80 -6.30 -1.06
CA PHE A 74 -6.53 -5.78 -1.54
C PHE A 74 -6.48 -5.61 -3.06
N GLN A 75 -7.07 -6.53 -3.82
CA GLN A 75 -7.22 -6.36 -5.27
C GLN A 75 -8.03 -5.10 -5.62
N GLN A 76 -9.14 -4.86 -4.90
CA GLN A 76 -9.93 -3.64 -5.10
C GLN A 76 -9.16 -2.40 -4.68
N ALA A 77 -8.42 -2.41 -3.55
CA ALA A 77 -7.58 -1.31 -3.13
C ALA A 77 -6.56 -0.90 -4.21
N LEU A 78 -5.88 -1.88 -4.80
CA LEU A 78 -4.93 -1.65 -5.90
C LEU A 78 -5.62 -1.10 -7.16
N ASN A 79 -6.86 -1.52 -7.43
CA ASN A 79 -7.65 -1.00 -8.55
C ASN A 79 -8.10 0.44 -8.30
N VAL A 80 -8.60 0.75 -7.10
CA VAL A 80 -9.01 2.10 -6.68
C VAL A 80 -7.85 3.08 -6.81
N ALA A 81 -6.65 2.70 -6.34
CA ALA A 81 -5.47 3.52 -6.51
C ALA A 81 -5.19 3.85 -7.99
N LYS A 82 -5.33 2.87 -8.90
CA LYS A 82 -5.17 3.11 -10.35
C LYS A 82 -6.24 4.06 -10.90
N ILE A 83 -7.50 3.91 -10.46
CA ILE A 83 -8.61 4.79 -10.87
C ILE A 83 -8.29 6.22 -10.42
N VAL A 84 -7.95 6.43 -9.16
CA VAL A 84 -7.58 7.74 -8.60
C VAL A 84 -6.44 8.37 -9.40
N HIS A 85 -5.34 7.64 -9.60
CA HIS A 85 -4.17 8.15 -10.35
C HIS A 85 -4.46 8.45 -11.83
N THR A 86 -5.46 7.78 -12.43
CA THR A 86 -5.83 7.98 -13.85
C THR A 86 -6.83 9.11 -14.03
N GLN A 87 -7.81 9.22 -13.14
CA GLN A 87 -8.92 10.18 -13.25
C GLN A 87 -8.64 11.53 -12.61
N THR A 88 -7.57 11.62 -11.80
CA THR A 88 -7.17 12.86 -11.12
C THR A 88 -5.77 13.29 -11.52
N SER A 89 -5.40 14.50 -11.15
CA SER A 89 -4.04 15.01 -11.36
C SER A 89 -3.10 14.67 -10.19
N ILE A 90 -3.57 13.93 -9.18
CA ILE A 90 -2.80 13.62 -7.97
C ILE A 90 -1.50 12.86 -8.29
N GLY A 91 -1.51 11.98 -9.29
CA GLY A 91 -0.34 11.22 -9.74
C GLY A 91 0.48 11.90 -10.87
N LYS A 92 -0.01 13.00 -11.46
CA LYS A 92 0.64 13.64 -12.63
C LYS A 92 1.66 14.70 -12.24
N ARG A 93 1.49 15.38 -11.13
CA ARG A 93 2.49 16.29 -10.56
C ARG A 93 3.35 15.50 -9.60
N LYS A 94 4.41 14.90 -10.11
CA LYS A 94 5.49 14.33 -9.30
C LYS A 94 6.21 15.45 -8.54
N VAL A 95 5.57 16.02 -7.55
CA VAL A 95 6.30 16.75 -6.52
C VAL A 95 6.65 15.71 -5.46
N SER A 96 7.61 14.86 -5.78
CA SER A 96 8.19 13.96 -4.80
C SER A 96 9.10 14.79 -3.87
N ILE A 97 9.30 14.32 -2.64
CA ILE A 97 10.32 14.89 -1.74
C ILE A 97 11.65 15.03 -2.50
N SER A 98 11.98 14.03 -3.32
CA SER A 98 13.19 14.02 -4.13
C SER A 98 13.24 15.15 -5.15
N SER A 99 12.13 15.49 -5.84
CA SER A 99 12.11 16.59 -6.81
C SER A 99 12.18 17.97 -6.14
N VAL A 100 11.53 18.16 -5.00
CA VAL A 100 11.65 19.41 -4.21
C VAL A 100 13.07 19.59 -3.69
N ALA A 101 13.67 18.50 -3.26
CA ALA A 101 15.03 18.49 -2.78
C ALA A 101 16.05 18.90 -3.86
N VAL A 102 15.88 18.40 -5.08
CA VAL A 102 16.68 18.81 -6.25
C VAL A 102 16.45 20.26 -6.58
N GLU A 103 15.19 20.73 -6.58
CA GLU A 103 14.85 22.15 -6.81
C GLU A 103 15.54 23.08 -5.77
N PHE A 104 15.64 22.66 -4.51
CA PHE A 104 16.38 23.45 -3.50
C PHE A 104 17.87 23.47 -3.75
N ALA A 105 18.43 22.31 -4.12
CA ALA A 105 19.85 22.27 -4.49
C ALA A 105 20.17 23.12 -5.71
N GLU A 106 19.28 23.14 -6.74
CA GLU A 106 19.41 24.00 -7.93
C GLU A 106 19.40 25.50 -7.60
N LYS A 107 18.57 25.92 -6.64
CA LYS A 107 18.55 27.33 -6.18
C LYS A 107 19.89 27.78 -5.57
N ILE A 108 20.68 26.83 -5.03
CA ILE A 108 21.97 27.11 -4.41
C ILE A 108 23.10 27.00 -5.44
N PHE A 109 23.08 25.97 -6.27
CA PHE A 109 24.20 25.65 -7.15
C PHE A 109 23.99 26.02 -8.62
N GLN A 110 22.75 26.25 -9.06
CA GLN A 110 22.34 26.55 -10.44
C GLN A 110 22.66 25.43 -11.46
N ASP A 111 23.75 24.69 -11.26
CA ASP A 111 24.22 23.57 -12.08
C ASP A 111 24.95 22.56 -11.19
N PHE A 112 24.76 21.29 -11.47
CA PHE A 112 25.38 20.18 -10.74
C PHE A 112 26.65 19.64 -11.40
N THR A 113 27.05 20.22 -12.53
CA THR A 113 28.29 19.83 -13.23
C THR A 113 29.50 20.07 -12.33
N GLY A 114 30.26 19.02 -12.10
CA GLY A 114 31.44 19.06 -11.21
C GLY A 114 31.15 19.13 -9.72
N LYS A 115 29.90 19.11 -9.30
CA LYS A 115 29.51 19.02 -7.89
C LYS A 115 29.64 17.60 -7.37
N MET A 116 30.18 17.46 -6.15
CA MET A 116 30.29 16.20 -5.46
C MET A 116 29.08 15.97 -4.58
N VAL A 117 28.40 14.83 -4.80
CA VAL A 117 27.31 14.34 -3.96
C VAL A 117 27.85 13.25 -3.04
N LEU A 118 27.76 13.46 -1.73
CA LEU A 118 28.07 12.49 -0.70
C LEU A 118 26.78 11.91 -0.12
N VAL A 119 26.63 10.61 -0.25
CA VAL A 119 25.50 9.86 0.30
C VAL A 119 25.93 9.16 1.57
N VAL A 120 25.19 9.33 2.65
CA VAL A 120 25.43 8.68 3.95
C VAL A 120 24.21 7.80 4.28
N GLY A 121 24.40 6.51 4.23
CA GLY A 121 23.32 5.53 4.36
C GLY A 121 22.91 4.94 3.00
N ALA A 122 21.87 4.11 3.02
CA ALA A 122 21.45 3.32 1.86
C ALA A 122 19.90 3.08 1.85
N GLY A 123 19.13 4.06 2.27
CA GLY A 123 17.66 3.99 2.26
C GLY A 123 17.10 4.17 0.83
N GLU A 124 15.93 3.60 0.56
CA GLU A 124 15.24 3.69 -0.75
C GLU A 124 15.00 5.15 -1.20
N MET A 125 14.61 6.03 -0.28
CA MET A 125 14.42 7.45 -0.55
C MET A 125 15.71 8.14 -0.99
N CYS A 126 16.85 7.70 -0.45
CA CYS A 126 18.15 8.20 -0.83
C CYS A 126 18.52 7.80 -2.26
N GLU A 127 18.27 6.56 -2.65
CA GLU A 127 18.51 6.08 -4.02
C GLU A 127 17.64 6.84 -5.03
N LEU A 128 16.37 7.11 -4.68
CA LEU A 128 15.47 7.87 -5.54
C LEU A 128 15.95 9.33 -5.73
N LEU A 129 16.37 9.99 -4.64
CA LEU A 129 16.91 11.34 -4.68
C LEU A 129 18.21 11.39 -5.47
N LEU A 130 19.09 10.43 -5.25
CA LEU A 130 20.33 10.32 -6.00
C LEU A 130 20.11 10.13 -7.50
N LYS A 131 19.09 9.34 -7.87
CA LYS A 131 18.67 9.18 -9.27
C LYS A 131 18.26 10.52 -9.90
N HIS A 132 17.45 11.32 -9.21
CA HIS A 132 17.05 12.63 -9.71
C HIS A 132 18.24 13.58 -9.85
N LEU A 133 19.14 13.66 -8.86
CA LEU A 133 20.36 14.46 -8.98
C LEU A 133 21.27 14.00 -10.13
N TYR A 134 21.32 12.69 -10.35
CA TYR A 134 22.09 12.13 -11.46
C TYR A 134 21.48 12.47 -12.81
N GLU A 135 20.14 12.43 -12.94
CA GLU A 135 19.41 12.85 -14.14
C GLU A 135 19.65 14.34 -14.44
N GLU A 136 19.75 15.19 -13.41
CA GLU A 136 20.04 16.64 -13.51
C GLU A 136 21.54 16.99 -13.65
N GLY A 137 22.40 16.00 -13.79
CA GLY A 137 23.80 16.22 -14.16
C GLY A 137 24.84 16.01 -13.07
N ALA A 138 24.48 15.68 -11.86
CA ALA A 138 25.45 15.30 -10.83
C ALA A 138 26.14 13.98 -11.22
N ARG A 139 27.46 14.02 -11.41
CA ARG A 139 28.24 12.85 -11.87
C ARG A 139 29.26 12.36 -10.86
N THR A 140 29.70 13.21 -9.94
CA THR A 140 30.67 12.85 -8.91
C THR A 140 29.92 12.38 -7.67
N ILE A 141 29.69 11.08 -7.58
CA ILE A 141 28.90 10.45 -6.51
C ILE A 141 29.82 9.63 -5.61
N VAL A 142 29.71 9.86 -4.31
CA VAL A 142 30.43 9.12 -3.27
C VAL A 142 29.42 8.59 -2.27
N VAL A 143 29.52 7.32 -1.93
CA VAL A 143 28.58 6.64 -1.01
C VAL A 143 29.35 6.12 0.20
N ALA A 144 28.90 6.51 1.39
CA ALA A 144 29.37 6.00 2.67
C ALA A 144 28.26 5.24 3.37
N ASN A 145 28.50 4.02 3.79
CA ASN A 145 27.58 3.25 4.61
C ASN A 145 28.34 2.41 5.64
N ARG A 146 27.71 2.11 6.76
CA ARG A 146 28.31 1.22 7.79
C ARG A 146 28.62 -0.17 7.21
N THR A 147 27.77 -0.67 6.32
CA THR A 147 28.01 -1.89 5.52
C THR A 147 28.60 -1.46 4.19
N PHE A 148 29.91 -1.71 3.99
CA PHE A 148 30.63 -1.26 2.79
C PHE A 148 30.08 -1.87 1.50
N GLU A 149 29.66 -3.13 1.55
CA GLU A 149 29.06 -3.85 0.40
C GLU A 149 27.82 -3.12 -0.11
N ARG A 150 26.98 -2.61 0.79
CA ARG A 150 25.79 -1.84 0.42
C ARG A 150 26.16 -0.47 -0.19
N ALA A 151 27.20 0.18 0.33
CA ALA A 151 27.73 1.39 -0.30
C ALA A 151 28.23 1.13 -1.72
N GLN A 152 28.89 -0.01 -1.93
CA GLN A 152 29.40 -0.44 -3.24
C GLN A 152 28.28 -0.70 -4.25
N GLU A 153 27.20 -1.35 -3.84
CA GLU A 153 26.02 -1.61 -4.70
C GLU A 153 25.44 -0.29 -5.23
N ILE A 154 25.18 0.67 -4.35
CA ILE A 154 24.62 1.98 -4.73
C ILE A 154 25.62 2.75 -5.59
N ALA A 155 26.88 2.82 -5.18
CA ALA A 155 27.91 3.52 -5.95
C ALA A 155 28.02 2.97 -7.38
N ASN A 156 28.01 1.66 -7.56
CA ASN A 156 28.08 1.02 -8.88
C ASN A 156 26.88 1.37 -9.77
N ALA A 157 25.67 1.46 -9.19
CA ALA A 157 24.46 1.82 -9.93
C ALA A 157 24.55 3.22 -10.57
N PHE A 158 25.32 4.13 -9.98
CA PHE A 158 25.48 5.52 -10.43
C PHE A 158 26.89 5.86 -10.90
N GLN A 159 27.74 4.86 -11.19
CA GLN A 159 29.12 5.02 -11.63
C GLN A 159 29.96 5.87 -10.63
N GLY A 160 29.62 5.79 -9.36
CA GLY A 160 30.23 6.52 -8.27
C GLY A 160 31.32 5.71 -7.54
N GLN A 161 31.73 6.22 -6.40
CA GLN A 161 32.75 5.63 -5.53
C GLN A 161 32.16 5.28 -4.16
N ALA A 162 32.36 4.05 -3.70
CA ALA A 162 32.10 3.70 -2.31
C ALA A 162 33.31 4.03 -1.44
N ILE A 163 33.05 4.55 -0.25
CA ILE A 163 34.07 4.82 0.76
C ILE A 163 33.74 4.10 2.08
N LYS A 164 34.75 3.81 2.85
CA LYS A 164 34.59 3.34 4.22
C LYS A 164 34.01 4.45 5.09
N TYR A 165 33.18 4.08 6.04
CA TYR A 165 32.49 5.04 6.92
C TYR A 165 33.43 5.94 7.71
N GLU A 166 34.60 5.42 8.10
CA GLU A 166 35.64 6.15 8.84
C GLU A 166 36.21 7.35 8.06
N LEU A 167 36.06 7.35 6.73
CA LEU A 167 36.52 8.44 5.86
C LEU A 167 35.44 9.54 5.68
N LEU A 168 34.29 9.42 6.32
CA LEU A 168 33.18 10.37 6.19
C LEU A 168 33.63 11.82 6.43
N GLY A 169 34.34 12.09 7.50
CA GLY A 169 34.83 13.43 7.84
C GLY A 169 35.70 14.06 6.77
N GLU A 170 36.53 13.28 6.09
CA GLU A 170 37.40 13.76 5.01
C GLU A 170 36.58 14.14 3.76
N TYR A 171 35.53 13.35 3.46
CA TYR A 171 34.67 13.59 2.30
C TYR A 171 33.63 14.68 2.56
N LEU A 172 33.22 14.95 3.80
CA LEU A 172 32.40 16.11 4.15
C LEU A 172 33.01 17.43 3.69
N ALA A 173 34.33 17.58 3.81
CA ALA A 173 35.01 18.79 3.35
C ALA A 173 35.05 18.96 1.82
N LYS A 174 34.87 17.89 1.06
CA LYS A 174 34.92 17.86 -0.41
C LYS A 174 33.52 17.93 -1.03
N ALA A 175 32.51 17.45 -0.32
CA ALA A 175 31.14 17.33 -0.83
C ALA A 175 30.43 18.68 -0.91
N ASP A 176 29.75 18.93 -2.01
CA ASP A 176 28.87 20.10 -2.20
C ASP A 176 27.45 19.79 -1.72
N ILE A 177 26.97 18.57 -1.99
CA ILE A 177 25.66 18.09 -1.62
C ILE A 177 25.84 16.86 -0.74
N ILE A 178 25.21 16.82 0.43
CA ILE A 178 25.23 15.71 1.36
C ILE A 178 23.78 15.22 1.55
N ILE A 179 23.55 13.93 1.36
CA ILE A 179 22.26 13.28 1.61
C ILE A 179 22.46 12.26 2.71
N SER A 180 21.73 12.39 3.82
CA SER A 180 21.79 11.44 4.92
C SER A 180 20.48 10.70 5.08
N SER A 181 20.55 9.36 5.10
CA SER A 181 19.41 8.45 5.21
C SER A 181 19.87 7.15 5.89
N THR A 182 20.21 7.23 7.18
CA THR A 182 20.59 6.05 7.96
C THR A 182 19.48 5.62 8.92
N SER A 183 19.62 4.45 9.50
CA SER A 183 18.77 3.96 10.59
C SER A 183 19.42 4.14 11.97
N ALA A 184 20.37 5.06 12.08
CA ALA A 184 21.07 5.31 13.33
C ALA A 184 20.12 5.96 14.35
N PRO A 185 20.13 5.54 15.62
CA PRO A 185 19.29 6.15 16.66
C PRO A 185 19.87 7.46 17.21
N HIS A 186 20.99 7.94 16.67
CA HIS A 186 21.72 9.13 17.11
C HIS A 186 22.25 9.88 15.89
N TYR A 187 22.65 11.14 16.09
CA TYR A 187 23.25 11.94 15.03
C TYR A 187 24.53 11.30 14.48
N VAL A 188 24.65 11.33 13.17
CA VAL A 188 25.75 10.77 12.38
C VAL A 188 26.68 11.88 11.90
N ILE A 189 26.12 13.07 11.65
CA ILE A 189 26.84 14.27 11.23
C ILE A 189 26.67 15.34 12.32
N HIS A 190 27.76 15.74 12.93
CA HIS A 190 27.79 16.70 14.02
C HIS A 190 28.21 18.09 13.55
N ALA A 191 27.80 19.13 14.29
CA ALA A 191 28.07 20.53 13.95
C ALA A 191 29.55 20.89 13.94
N ASP A 192 30.35 20.29 14.79
CA ASP A 192 31.83 20.49 14.84
C ASP A 192 32.52 19.94 13.58
N GLN A 193 32.07 18.79 13.07
CA GLN A 193 32.58 18.21 11.82
C GLN A 193 32.25 19.10 10.62
N VAL A 194 31.05 19.63 10.55
CA VAL A 194 30.63 20.53 9.47
C VAL A 194 31.31 21.87 9.56
N LYS A 195 31.53 22.43 10.77
CA LYS A 195 32.32 23.65 10.98
C LYS A 195 33.77 23.50 10.48
N GLU A 196 34.38 22.36 10.74
CA GLU A 196 35.73 22.08 10.26
C GLU A 196 35.74 21.90 8.74
N ALA A 197 34.76 21.18 8.16
CA ALA A 197 34.64 20.98 6.74
C ALA A 197 34.47 22.32 5.99
N ILE A 198 33.61 23.23 6.44
CA ILE A 198 33.39 24.56 5.83
C ILE A 198 34.65 25.43 5.83
N ARG A 199 35.48 25.37 6.87
CA ARG A 199 36.75 26.10 6.88
C ARG A 199 37.67 25.71 5.73
N HIS A 200 37.70 24.44 5.36
CA HIS A 200 38.49 23.94 4.24
C HIS A 200 37.89 24.28 2.88
N ARG A 201 36.58 24.58 2.81
CA ARG A 201 35.88 24.91 1.56
C ARG A 201 36.00 26.35 1.09
N ARG A 202 36.70 27.21 1.82
CA ARG A 202 36.98 28.62 1.45
C ARG A 202 35.70 29.43 1.12
N GLY A 203 34.60 29.17 1.84
CA GLY A 203 33.32 29.86 1.67
C GLY A 203 32.38 29.27 0.58
N ASN A 204 32.73 28.17 -0.07
CA ASN A 204 31.83 27.48 -0.96
C ASN A 204 30.63 26.91 -0.18
N PRO A 205 29.40 27.04 -0.68
CA PRO A 205 28.21 26.56 0.00
C PRO A 205 28.22 25.04 0.13
N MET A 206 27.54 24.55 1.19
CA MET A 206 27.28 23.15 1.43
C MET A 206 25.79 22.96 1.63
N PHE A 207 25.21 22.03 0.87
CA PHE A 207 23.80 21.66 0.97
C PHE A 207 23.68 20.32 1.63
N LEU A 208 22.94 20.26 2.75
CA LEU A 208 22.71 19.01 3.49
C LEU A 208 21.21 18.70 3.50
N MET A 209 20.91 17.44 3.26
CA MET A 209 19.57 16.91 3.27
C MET A 209 19.49 15.73 4.23
N ASP A 210 18.72 15.90 5.29
CA ASP A 210 18.44 14.87 6.27
C ASP A 210 17.06 14.25 6.02
N ILE A 211 17.05 13.07 5.40
CA ILE A 211 15.82 12.31 5.14
C ILE A 211 15.70 11.08 6.06
N ALA A 212 16.51 11.02 7.12
CA ALA A 212 16.49 9.95 8.11
C ALA A 212 15.40 10.16 9.18
N VAL A 213 14.88 9.06 9.68
CA VAL A 213 14.02 9.00 10.87
C VAL A 213 14.52 7.90 11.79
N PRO A 214 15.06 8.25 12.99
CA PRO A 214 15.33 9.60 13.53
C PRO A 214 16.36 10.39 12.69
N ARG A 215 16.49 11.70 12.95
CA ARG A 215 17.42 12.58 12.22
C ARG A 215 18.87 12.16 12.39
N ASP A 216 19.59 12.22 11.29
CA ASP A 216 21.01 11.92 11.21
C ASP A 216 21.91 13.13 11.47
N ILE A 217 21.41 14.35 11.21
CA ILE A 217 22.18 15.59 11.23
C ILE A 217 21.79 16.44 12.44
N GLU A 218 22.78 16.87 13.18
CA GLU A 218 22.60 17.73 14.36
C GLU A 218 21.97 19.08 13.96
N PRO A 219 20.86 19.54 14.60
CA PRO A 219 20.17 20.79 14.21
C PRO A 219 21.04 22.04 14.24
N GLU A 220 22.08 22.07 15.05
CA GLU A 220 23.07 23.15 15.15
C GLU A 220 23.83 23.41 13.85
N VAL A 221 23.87 22.44 12.95
CA VAL A 221 24.43 22.55 11.59
C VAL A 221 23.76 23.66 10.80
N ALA A 222 22.44 23.85 10.96
CA ALA A 222 21.70 24.92 10.28
C ALA A 222 22.13 26.35 10.66
N LYS A 223 22.89 26.51 11.77
CA LYS A 223 23.39 27.82 12.24
C LYS A 223 24.77 28.18 11.67
N ILE A 224 25.35 27.33 10.85
CA ILE A 224 26.69 27.53 10.28
C ILE A 224 26.56 28.32 8.98
N ASP A 225 27.35 29.39 8.84
CA ASP A 225 27.35 30.19 7.63
C ASP A 225 27.72 29.37 6.39
N ASN A 226 27.05 29.65 5.26
CA ASN A 226 27.17 28.92 3.99
C ASN A 226 26.80 27.43 4.04
N VAL A 227 26.04 27.01 5.07
CA VAL A 227 25.47 25.68 5.20
C VAL A 227 23.95 25.76 5.10
N TYR A 228 23.37 24.99 4.19
CA TYR A 228 21.95 24.91 3.96
C TYR A 228 21.47 23.51 4.35
N LEU A 229 20.89 23.41 5.52
CA LEU A 229 20.32 22.15 6.04
C LEU A 229 18.81 22.14 5.83
N TYR A 230 18.33 21.11 5.16
CA TYR A 230 16.92 20.80 5.03
C TYR A 230 16.65 19.38 5.53
N ASN A 231 15.57 19.23 6.23
CA ASN A 231 15.08 17.93 6.67
C ASN A 231 13.80 17.55 5.93
N ILE A 232 13.30 16.35 6.18
CA ILE A 232 12.08 15.82 5.52
C ILE A 232 10.86 16.72 5.76
N ASP A 233 10.75 17.33 6.96
CA ASP A 233 9.62 18.21 7.31
C ASP A 233 9.65 19.54 6.54
N ASP A 234 10.87 20.09 6.33
CA ASP A 234 11.07 21.31 5.53
C ASP A 234 10.65 21.10 4.07
N LEU A 235 11.04 19.95 3.49
CA LEU A 235 10.65 19.56 2.14
C LEU A 235 9.14 19.38 2.03
N GLN A 236 8.52 18.78 3.04
CA GLN A 236 7.08 18.58 3.12
C GLN A 236 6.32 19.90 3.17
N SER A 237 6.83 20.91 3.90
CA SER A 237 6.18 22.21 4.03
C SER A 237 6.03 22.92 2.67
N VAL A 238 7.02 22.77 1.77
CA VAL A 238 6.98 23.34 0.42
C VAL A 238 6.07 22.53 -0.50
N VAL A 239 6.07 21.22 -0.36
CA VAL A 239 5.12 20.34 -1.04
C VAL A 239 3.67 20.71 -0.70
N SER A 240 3.42 21.17 0.52
CA SER A 240 2.09 21.56 1.01
C SER A 240 1.62 22.97 0.66
N GLN A 241 2.49 23.88 0.22
CA GLN A 241 2.14 25.28 -0.06
C GLN A 241 1.29 25.51 -1.32
N ASN A 242 1.09 24.51 -2.17
CA ASN A 242 0.11 24.54 -3.26
C ASN A 242 -1.29 24.06 -2.81
N VAL A 243 -1.76 24.58 -1.67
CA VAL A 243 -2.90 24.05 -0.89
C VAL A 243 -4.23 24.11 -1.65
N ASP A 244 -4.55 25.17 -2.39
CA ASP A 244 -5.89 25.34 -2.96
C ASP A 244 -6.21 24.41 -4.14
N GLU A 245 -5.27 24.17 -5.04
CA GLU A 245 -5.45 23.20 -6.13
C GLU A 245 -5.43 21.76 -5.62
N ARG A 246 -4.57 21.47 -4.64
CA ARG A 246 -4.48 20.15 -4.03
C ARG A 246 -5.72 19.79 -3.22
N THR A 247 -6.28 20.72 -2.49
CA THR A 247 -7.51 20.50 -1.72
C THR A 247 -8.66 20.06 -2.64
N ARG A 248 -8.81 20.72 -3.80
CA ARG A 248 -9.81 20.30 -4.80
C ARG A 248 -9.55 18.93 -5.41
N GLU A 249 -8.30 18.59 -5.65
CA GLU A 249 -7.95 17.25 -6.17
C GLU A 249 -8.14 16.17 -5.12
N VAL A 250 -7.80 16.43 -3.87
CA VAL A 250 -8.05 15.50 -2.75
C VAL A 250 -9.55 15.24 -2.58
N GLU A 251 -10.40 16.28 -2.70
CA GLU A 251 -11.86 16.10 -2.65
C GLU A 251 -12.39 15.22 -3.79
N LYS A 252 -11.87 15.38 -5.01
CA LYS A 252 -12.22 14.47 -6.13
C LYS A 252 -11.76 13.04 -5.84
N CYS A 253 -10.53 12.88 -5.32
CA CYS A 253 -10.02 11.56 -4.94
C CYS A 253 -10.89 10.91 -3.87
N ARG A 254 -11.32 11.69 -2.87
CA ARG A 254 -12.21 11.24 -1.79
C ARG A 254 -13.54 10.75 -2.35
N THR A 255 -14.16 11.49 -3.25
CA THR A 255 -15.41 11.08 -3.90
C THR A 255 -15.27 9.73 -4.61
N ILE A 256 -14.17 9.53 -5.37
CA ILE A 256 -13.90 8.26 -6.03
C ILE A 256 -13.72 7.12 -5.01
N VAL A 257 -12.97 7.38 -3.94
CA VAL A 257 -12.76 6.38 -2.88
C VAL A 257 -14.07 6.00 -2.20
N ASP A 258 -14.90 6.98 -1.85
CA ASP A 258 -16.19 6.75 -1.17
C ASP A 258 -17.14 5.94 -2.05
N GLU A 259 -17.26 6.25 -3.35
CA GLU A 259 -18.03 5.45 -4.32
C GLU A 259 -17.54 4.00 -4.41
N GLU A 260 -16.23 3.79 -4.46
CA GLU A 260 -15.63 2.46 -4.53
C GLU A 260 -15.77 1.68 -3.20
N VAL A 261 -15.81 2.37 -2.07
CA VAL A 261 -16.14 1.76 -0.77
C VAL A 261 -17.57 1.25 -0.76
N GLU A 262 -18.53 2.06 -1.22
CA GLU A 262 -19.93 1.64 -1.33
C GLU A 262 -20.08 0.41 -2.24
N HIS A 263 -19.43 0.41 -3.40
CA HIS A 263 -19.40 -0.73 -4.32
C HIS A 263 -18.80 -1.99 -3.67
N PHE A 264 -17.69 -1.83 -2.96
CA PHE A 264 -17.06 -2.96 -2.28
C PHE A 264 -17.90 -3.51 -1.13
N MET A 265 -18.50 -2.65 -0.31
CA MET A 265 -19.38 -3.06 0.79
C MET A 265 -20.61 -3.79 0.27
N ALA A 266 -21.23 -3.31 -0.81
CA ALA A 266 -22.33 -4.01 -1.47
C ALA A 266 -21.93 -5.41 -1.97
N ARG A 267 -20.71 -5.52 -2.56
CA ARG A 267 -20.16 -6.80 -3.02
C ARG A 267 -19.83 -7.75 -1.84
N LEU A 268 -19.38 -7.21 -0.73
CA LEU A 268 -19.11 -7.99 0.48
C LEU A 268 -20.40 -8.60 1.04
N GLU A 269 -21.51 -7.85 1.04
CA GLU A 269 -22.82 -8.38 1.42
C GLU A 269 -23.32 -9.48 0.45
N GLU A 270 -23.09 -9.33 -0.86
CA GLU A 270 -23.38 -10.42 -1.81
C GLU A 270 -22.58 -11.69 -1.52
N MET A 271 -21.30 -11.54 -1.13
CA MET A 271 -20.46 -12.71 -0.78
C MET A 271 -20.96 -13.46 0.45
N LYS A 272 -21.53 -12.78 1.42
CA LYS A 272 -22.11 -13.40 2.63
C LYS A 272 -23.32 -14.28 2.30
N ILE A 273 -24.07 -13.95 1.26
CA ILE A 273 -25.28 -14.70 0.86
C ILE A 273 -24.96 -15.88 -0.08
N GLU A 274 -23.81 -15.86 -0.75
CA GLU A 274 -23.44 -16.86 -1.76
C GLU A 274 -23.44 -18.32 -1.23
N PRO A 275 -22.95 -18.61 0.00
CA PRO A 275 -23.07 -19.94 0.58
C PRO A 275 -24.52 -20.43 0.73
N ALA A 276 -25.43 -19.53 1.11
CA ALA A 276 -26.85 -19.90 1.24
C ALA A 276 -27.51 -20.21 -0.11
N ILE A 277 -27.17 -19.44 -1.15
CA ILE A 277 -27.62 -19.71 -2.52
C ILE A 277 -27.08 -21.05 -3.01
N THR A 278 -25.82 -21.37 -2.69
CA THR A 278 -25.19 -22.64 -3.03
C THR A 278 -25.89 -23.81 -2.32
N LEU A 279 -26.17 -23.69 -1.04
CA LEU A 279 -26.93 -24.68 -0.28
C LEU A 279 -28.32 -24.91 -0.87
N LEU A 280 -29.03 -23.83 -1.24
CA LEU A 280 -30.33 -23.92 -1.88
C LEU A 280 -30.26 -24.67 -3.23
N ARG A 281 -29.27 -24.36 -4.06
CA ARG A 281 -29.06 -25.06 -5.33
C ARG A 281 -28.80 -26.55 -5.11
N ASN A 282 -27.86 -26.87 -4.21
CA ASN A 282 -27.52 -28.26 -3.92
C ASN A 282 -28.70 -29.05 -3.40
N HIS A 283 -29.57 -28.45 -2.57
CA HIS A 283 -30.77 -29.07 -2.05
C HIS A 283 -31.75 -29.43 -3.19
N PHE A 284 -32.04 -28.51 -4.08
CA PHE A 284 -32.98 -28.78 -5.21
C PHE A 284 -32.40 -29.74 -6.24
N HIS A 285 -31.08 -29.68 -6.50
CA HIS A 285 -30.42 -30.66 -7.38
C HIS A 285 -30.43 -32.07 -6.75
N ALA A 286 -30.33 -32.19 -5.43
CA ALA A 286 -30.42 -33.46 -4.73
C ALA A 286 -31.83 -34.06 -4.88
N ILE A 287 -32.90 -33.26 -4.70
CA ILE A 287 -34.28 -33.66 -4.93
C ILE A 287 -34.45 -34.11 -6.38
N GLY A 288 -34.01 -33.33 -7.37
CA GLY A 288 -34.07 -33.67 -8.77
C GLY A 288 -33.38 -35.00 -9.10
N LYS A 289 -32.22 -35.22 -8.52
CA LYS A 289 -31.46 -36.47 -8.67
C LYS A 289 -32.20 -37.66 -8.07
N GLU A 290 -32.77 -37.51 -6.87
CA GLU A 290 -33.56 -38.56 -6.22
C GLU A 290 -34.78 -38.97 -7.09
N GLU A 291 -35.47 -38.01 -7.67
CA GLU A 291 -36.61 -38.31 -8.55
C GLU A 291 -36.18 -38.97 -9.88
N LEU A 292 -35.04 -38.57 -10.44
CA LEU A 292 -34.45 -39.21 -11.61
C LEU A 292 -34.05 -40.67 -11.31
N ASP A 293 -33.45 -40.92 -10.16
CA ASP A 293 -33.05 -42.26 -9.71
C ASP A 293 -34.27 -43.16 -9.46
N ARG A 294 -35.39 -42.59 -8.99
CA ARG A 294 -36.69 -43.28 -8.88
C ARG A 294 -37.37 -43.56 -10.24
N LEU A 295 -37.18 -42.68 -11.22
CA LEU A 295 -37.78 -42.81 -12.55
C LEU A 295 -37.02 -43.80 -13.41
N LYS A 296 -35.70 -43.83 -13.39
CA LYS A 296 -34.83 -44.64 -14.27
C LYS A 296 -35.20 -46.11 -14.33
N PRO A 297 -35.44 -46.84 -13.21
CA PRO A 297 -35.82 -48.25 -13.25
C PRO A 297 -37.23 -48.53 -13.79
N LYS A 298 -38.10 -47.49 -13.86
CA LYS A 298 -39.46 -47.62 -14.41
C LYS A 298 -39.49 -47.48 -15.94
N LEU A 299 -38.46 -46.89 -16.53
CA LEU A 299 -38.32 -46.68 -17.97
C LEU A 299 -37.49 -47.82 -18.61
N LYS A 300 -38.10 -48.98 -18.80
CA LYS A 300 -37.42 -50.24 -19.20
C LYS A 300 -36.68 -50.23 -20.54
N ASN A 301 -37.02 -49.29 -21.47
CA ASN A 301 -36.48 -49.25 -22.86
C ASN A 301 -36.10 -47.85 -23.31
N ILE A 302 -35.66 -46.97 -22.42
CA ILE A 302 -35.23 -45.63 -22.81
C ILE A 302 -33.81 -45.68 -23.44
N ALA A 303 -33.65 -45.06 -24.60
CA ALA A 303 -32.35 -44.90 -25.20
C ALA A 303 -31.48 -43.94 -24.34
N ASN A 304 -30.16 -44.15 -24.31
CA ASN A 304 -29.26 -43.32 -23.48
C ASN A 304 -29.37 -41.83 -23.82
N GLY A 305 -29.53 -41.46 -25.12
CA GLY A 305 -29.73 -40.08 -25.54
C GLY A 305 -31.01 -39.46 -25.02
N ASP A 306 -32.13 -40.22 -24.99
CA ASP A 306 -33.39 -39.74 -24.47
C ASP A 306 -33.35 -39.57 -22.95
N TRP A 307 -32.64 -40.46 -22.24
CA TRP A 307 -32.39 -40.31 -20.81
C TRP A 307 -31.59 -39.06 -20.46
N GLU A 308 -30.55 -38.77 -21.22
CA GLU A 308 -29.77 -37.54 -21.07
C GLU A 308 -30.62 -36.28 -21.27
N GLN A 309 -31.56 -36.31 -22.23
CA GLN A 309 -32.53 -35.20 -22.41
C GLN A 309 -33.48 -35.03 -21.21
N VAL A 310 -33.90 -36.13 -20.58
CA VAL A 310 -34.74 -36.08 -19.38
C VAL A 310 -33.92 -35.46 -18.23
N VAL A 311 -32.69 -35.91 -17.99
CA VAL A 311 -31.80 -35.35 -16.97
C VAL A 311 -31.58 -33.84 -17.21
N TYR A 312 -31.19 -33.48 -18.41
CA TYR A 312 -31.00 -32.08 -18.81
C TYR A 312 -32.23 -31.21 -18.56
N THR A 313 -33.42 -31.75 -18.89
CA THR A 313 -34.69 -31.00 -18.72
C THR A 313 -34.96 -30.76 -17.24
N VAL A 314 -34.73 -31.75 -16.37
CA VAL A 314 -34.89 -31.61 -14.90
C VAL A 314 -33.93 -30.57 -14.36
N GLU A 315 -32.64 -30.68 -14.69
CA GLU A 315 -31.60 -29.73 -14.24
C GLU A 315 -31.89 -28.30 -14.72
N ARG A 316 -32.29 -28.15 -15.97
CA ARG A 316 -32.66 -26.85 -16.54
C ARG A 316 -33.90 -26.26 -15.86
N THR A 317 -34.87 -27.09 -15.52
CA THR A 317 -36.07 -26.66 -14.80
C THR A 317 -35.71 -26.13 -13.41
N ILE A 318 -34.91 -26.89 -12.66
CA ILE A 318 -34.40 -26.50 -11.34
C ILE A 318 -33.65 -25.16 -11.44
N ASN A 319 -32.72 -25.03 -12.37
CA ASN A 319 -31.97 -23.81 -12.58
C ASN A 319 -32.84 -22.58 -12.90
N LYS A 320 -33.90 -22.77 -13.72
CA LYS A 320 -34.86 -21.71 -14.01
C LYS A 320 -35.67 -21.31 -12.79
N LEU A 321 -36.12 -22.27 -11.99
CA LEU A 321 -36.89 -22.01 -10.76
C LEU A 321 -36.05 -21.25 -9.73
N LEU A 322 -34.76 -21.57 -9.63
CA LEU A 322 -33.83 -20.95 -8.67
C LEU A 322 -33.26 -19.62 -9.15
N HIS A 323 -33.38 -19.29 -10.44
CA HIS A 323 -32.79 -18.08 -11.00
C HIS A 323 -33.32 -16.81 -10.32
N ASN A 324 -34.65 -16.65 -10.25
CA ASN A 324 -35.23 -15.45 -9.66
C ASN A 324 -35.04 -15.34 -8.14
N PRO A 325 -35.24 -16.39 -7.32
CA PRO A 325 -34.93 -16.37 -5.91
C PRO A 325 -33.44 -15.98 -5.62
N ALA A 326 -32.51 -16.54 -6.39
CA ALA A 326 -31.09 -16.21 -6.23
C ALA A 326 -30.77 -14.76 -6.62
N LYS A 327 -31.38 -14.25 -7.68
CA LYS A 327 -31.24 -12.84 -8.12
C LYS A 327 -31.77 -11.87 -7.06
N VAL A 328 -32.98 -12.12 -6.56
CA VAL A 328 -33.62 -11.28 -5.53
C VAL A 328 -32.83 -11.34 -4.24
N ALA A 329 -32.35 -12.52 -3.82
CA ALA A 329 -31.50 -12.67 -2.65
C ALA A 329 -30.22 -11.81 -2.74
N LYS A 330 -29.56 -11.80 -3.89
CA LYS A 330 -28.37 -10.94 -4.13
C LYS A 330 -28.72 -9.46 -4.11
N GLN A 331 -29.86 -9.08 -4.65
CA GLN A 331 -30.30 -7.69 -4.66
C GLN A 331 -30.64 -7.19 -3.25
N GLU A 332 -31.34 -8.00 -2.46
CA GLU A 332 -31.66 -7.69 -1.06
C GLU A 332 -30.40 -7.65 -0.18
N ALA A 333 -29.38 -8.46 -0.48
CA ALA A 333 -28.11 -8.40 0.20
C ALA A 333 -27.45 -7.03 0.05
N LYS A 334 -27.45 -6.45 -1.14
CA LYS A 334 -26.93 -5.10 -1.40
C LYS A 334 -27.64 -4.02 -0.57
N ASN A 335 -28.92 -4.20 -0.30
CA ASN A 335 -29.76 -3.28 0.46
C ASN A 335 -29.67 -3.52 1.99
N GLY A 336 -28.73 -4.34 2.46
CA GLY A 336 -28.56 -4.67 3.88
C GLY A 336 -29.52 -5.73 4.43
N GLY A 337 -30.42 -6.26 3.59
CA GLY A 337 -31.41 -7.30 3.97
C GLY A 337 -30.91 -8.75 3.86
N GLY A 338 -29.67 -8.98 3.47
CA GLY A 338 -29.15 -10.28 3.10
C GLY A 338 -29.31 -11.37 4.14
N TYR A 339 -28.98 -11.08 5.40
CA TYR A 339 -29.12 -12.05 6.49
C TYR A 339 -30.58 -12.52 6.68
N ARG A 340 -31.52 -11.57 6.66
CA ARG A 340 -32.95 -11.87 6.80
C ARG A 340 -33.45 -12.75 5.65
N TYR A 341 -32.97 -12.50 4.44
CA TYR A 341 -33.33 -13.27 3.25
C TYR A 341 -32.80 -14.71 3.31
N VAL A 342 -31.56 -14.89 3.78
CA VAL A 342 -30.97 -16.23 4.03
C VAL A 342 -31.79 -17.02 5.02
N GLU A 343 -32.19 -16.42 6.12
CA GLU A 343 -33.01 -17.10 7.14
C GLU A 343 -34.41 -17.47 6.60
N ILE A 344 -35.02 -16.60 5.78
CA ILE A 344 -36.28 -16.91 5.12
C ILE A 344 -36.13 -18.10 4.17
N ILE A 345 -35.08 -18.10 3.31
CA ILE A 345 -34.79 -19.19 2.39
C ILE A 345 -34.63 -20.51 3.14
N LYS A 346 -33.79 -20.51 4.20
CA LYS A 346 -33.57 -21.71 5.02
C LYS A 346 -34.88 -22.25 5.61
N LYS A 347 -35.73 -21.37 6.16
CA LYS A 347 -37.00 -21.76 6.75
C LYS A 347 -38.00 -22.27 5.70
N LEU A 348 -38.15 -21.60 4.56
CA LEU A 348 -39.07 -21.97 3.51
C LEU A 348 -38.76 -23.32 2.88
N PHE A 349 -37.51 -23.66 2.74
CA PHE A 349 -37.06 -24.88 2.06
C PHE A 349 -36.49 -25.94 3.00
N GLY A 350 -36.60 -25.75 4.33
CA GLY A 350 -36.15 -26.72 5.31
C GLY A 350 -34.65 -27.00 5.26
N ILE A 351 -33.83 -26.02 4.81
CA ILE A 351 -32.41 -26.14 4.67
C ILE A 351 -31.78 -25.80 6.04
N PHE A 352 -31.77 -26.75 6.96
CA PHE A 352 -31.10 -26.59 8.24
C PHE A 352 -29.65 -27.05 8.11
N HIS A 353 -28.70 -26.29 8.64
CA HIS A 353 -27.37 -26.84 8.91
C HIS A 353 -27.56 -27.99 9.88
N HIS A 354 -27.08 -29.18 9.56
CA HIS A 354 -26.69 -30.13 10.59
C HIS A 354 -25.61 -29.41 11.41
N THR A 355 -26.02 -28.79 12.51
CA THR A 355 -25.11 -28.30 13.54
C THR A 355 -24.29 -29.51 14.00
N ASP A 356 -22.99 -29.32 13.89
CA ASP A 356 -21.96 -30.23 14.44
C ASP A 356 -22.36 -30.63 15.88
N PRO A 357 -22.49 -31.93 16.20
CA PRO A 357 -22.87 -32.43 17.56
C PRO A 357 -21.86 -32.07 18.65
N SER A 358 -20.77 -31.40 18.36
CA SER A 358 -19.69 -31.07 19.31
C SER A 358 -19.87 -29.72 20.05
N GLN A 359 -21.05 -29.05 19.93
CA GLN A 359 -21.40 -27.85 20.73
C GLN A 359 -22.70 -28.06 21.52
N GLN A 360 -22.75 -29.13 22.33
CA GLN A 360 -23.62 -29.25 23.49
C GLN A 360 -22.79 -29.30 24.75
#